data_0d3a69a46ed580c1897daa60ec3d9eb7
#
_entry.id   0d3a69a46ed580c1897daa60ec3d9eb7
#
_cell.length_a   1.000
_cell.length_b   1.000
_cell.length_c   1.000
_cell.angle_alpha   90.00
_cell.angle_beta   90.00
_cell.angle_gamma   90.00
#
_symmetry.space_group_name_H-M   'P 1'
#
loop_
_entity.id
_entity.type
_entity.pdbx_description
1 polymer ?
#
loop_
_entity_poly.entity_id
_entity_poly.type
_entity_poly.pdbx_seq_one_letter_code
_entity_poly.pdbx_strand_id
1 'polypeptide(L)'
;EDPVGTDGLVTVRAIIPKGEIHADNLDALAEIAEKYGNQNLYTDNRQNLSIHGVEPKNIEKVKNAIHELGFRTEGFFGIRDIVSCVGTTHCPKAVSGTRNLFDALLKITQESKYDLIQKQGFINITGCPNSCSPYRIADIGFRGMRIRAEEEGAVEGYEMLIGGNEEAHGKKVGDFKSEDIPNIVRDLLDLFLAENLNKETIREFIDRKGLDYVKSKLLYEEIK
;
A
#
# COMPACT_ATOMS: atom_id res chain seq x y z
N GLU A 1 -6.57 13.96 6.62
CA GLU A 1 -6.66 15.42 6.38
C GLU A 1 -5.52 15.85 5.47
N ASP A 2 -5.78 16.80 4.57
CA ASP A 2 -4.76 17.36 3.71
C ASP A 2 -3.79 18.23 4.55
N PRO A 3 -2.46 18.12 4.35
CA PRO A 3 -1.52 18.93 5.11
C PRO A 3 -1.69 20.42 4.83
N VAL A 4 -1.77 21.23 5.88
CA VAL A 4 -1.87 22.68 5.79
C VAL A 4 -0.50 23.29 6.06
N GLY A 5 -0.02 24.14 5.16
CA GLY A 5 1.23 24.87 5.34
C GLY A 5 1.11 25.98 6.39
N THR A 6 2.25 26.53 6.83
CA THR A 6 2.29 27.68 7.77
C THR A 6 1.72 28.97 7.18
N ASP A 7 1.57 29.01 5.86
CA ASP A 7 0.93 30.09 5.09
C ASP A 7 -0.60 29.92 4.95
N GLY A 8 -1.17 28.85 5.53
CA GLY A 8 -2.59 28.52 5.44
C GLY A 8 -3.02 27.89 4.11
N LEU A 9 -2.07 27.63 3.22
CA LEU A 9 -2.33 26.92 1.96
C LEU A 9 -2.28 25.40 2.18
N VAL A 10 -2.99 24.66 1.33
CA VAL A 10 -3.22 23.22 1.49
C VAL A 10 -2.46 22.43 0.41
N THR A 11 -1.99 21.26 0.76
CA THR A 11 -1.47 20.28 -0.18
C THR A 11 -2.53 19.22 -0.48
N VAL A 12 -2.96 19.13 -1.73
CA VAL A 12 -3.88 18.07 -2.20
C VAL A 12 -3.06 17.01 -2.92
N ARG A 13 -3.25 15.75 -2.52
CA ARG A 13 -2.55 14.60 -3.12
C ARG A 13 -3.46 13.81 -4.04
N ALA A 14 -2.87 13.25 -5.08
CA ALA A 14 -3.47 12.24 -5.95
C ALA A 14 -2.76 10.91 -5.72
N ILE A 15 -3.49 9.87 -5.35
CA ILE A 15 -2.94 8.52 -5.22
C ILE A 15 -2.77 7.94 -6.62
N ILE A 16 -1.54 7.64 -6.98
CA ILE A 16 -1.16 7.10 -8.29
C ILE A 16 -0.90 5.60 -8.13
N PRO A 17 -1.84 4.73 -8.55
CA PRO A 17 -1.68 3.29 -8.39
C PRO A 17 -0.38 2.79 -9.05
N LYS A 18 0.45 2.05 -8.30
CA LYS A 18 1.75 1.50 -8.76
C LYS A 18 2.78 2.56 -9.16
N GLY A 19 2.54 3.84 -8.91
CA GLY A 19 3.36 4.93 -9.43
C GLY A 19 3.32 5.05 -10.95
N GLU A 20 2.26 4.56 -11.62
CA GLU A 20 2.07 4.64 -13.06
C GLU A 20 0.95 5.62 -13.40
N ILE A 21 1.26 6.56 -14.26
CA ILE A 21 0.30 7.54 -14.76
C ILE A 21 0.39 7.63 -16.27
N HIS A 22 -0.77 7.66 -16.94
CA HIS A 22 -0.83 7.94 -18.38
C HIS A 22 -0.44 9.39 -18.66
N ALA A 23 0.25 9.65 -19.76
CA ALA A 23 0.73 11.00 -20.12
C ALA A 23 -0.38 12.05 -20.13
N ASP A 24 -1.53 11.74 -20.71
CA ASP A 24 -2.68 12.66 -20.76
C ASP A 24 -3.19 13.04 -19.35
N ASN A 25 -3.17 12.09 -18.39
CA ASN A 25 -3.55 12.36 -17.02
C ASN A 25 -2.50 13.19 -16.28
N LEU A 26 -1.21 13.00 -16.61
CA LEU A 26 -0.13 13.83 -16.06
C LEU A 26 -0.27 15.28 -16.54
N ASP A 27 -0.57 15.49 -17.82
CA ASP A 27 -0.81 16.81 -18.38
C ASP A 27 -2.04 17.47 -17.72
N ALA A 28 -3.14 16.73 -17.54
CA ALA A 28 -4.32 17.23 -16.84
C ALA A 28 -4.04 17.60 -15.37
N LEU A 29 -3.22 16.82 -14.65
CA LEU A 29 -2.80 17.17 -13.30
C LEU A 29 -1.92 18.43 -13.29
N ALA A 30 -1.06 18.63 -14.31
CA ALA A 30 -0.26 19.83 -14.46
C ALA A 30 -1.16 21.07 -14.67
N GLU A 31 -2.21 20.99 -15.50
CA GLU A 31 -3.19 22.07 -15.68
C GLU A 31 -3.91 22.41 -14.37
N ILE A 32 -4.27 21.39 -13.55
CA ILE A 32 -4.88 21.62 -12.24
C ILE A 32 -3.89 22.34 -11.31
N ALA A 33 -2.61 21.95 -11.32
CA ALA A 33 -1.56 22.57 -10.50
C ALA A 33 -1.30 24.02 -10.93
N GLU A 34 -1.29 24.31 -12.23
CA GLU A 34 -1.15 25.67 -12.77
C GLU A 34 -2.31 26.58 -12.37
N LYS A 35 -3.52 26.03 -12.39
CA LYS A 35 -4.74 26.81 -12.16
C LYS A 35 -5.03 27.06 -10.67
N TYR A 36 -4.74 26.12 -9.79
CA TYR A 36 -5.20 26.13 -8.41
C TYR A 36 -4.07 26.03 -7.37
N GLY A 37 -2.86 25.62 -7.78
CA GLY A 37 -1.71 25.41 -6.92
C GLY A 37 -0.57 26.39 -7.20
N ASN A 38 0.63 25.98 -6.83
CA ASN A 38 1.88 26.74 -7.05
C ASN A 38 2.59 26.43 -8.36
N GLN A 39 1.87 25.91 -9.36
CA GLN A 39 2.34 25.58 -10.72
C GLN A 39 3.35 24.43 -10.80
N ASN A 40 3.48 23.64 -9.74
CA ASN A 40 4.37 22.49 -9.71
C ASN A 40 3.62 21.23 -9.26
N LEU A 41 4.02 20.08 -9.82
CA LEU A 41 3.68 18.76 -9.30
C LEU A 41 4.85 18.22 -8.48
N TYR A 42 4.55 17.62 -7.35
CA TYR A 42 5.56 17.03 -6.45
C TYR A 42 5.32 15.53 -6.35
N THR A 43 6.41 14.76 -6.44
CA THR A 43 6.39 13.33 -6.14
C THR A 43 6.63 13.09 -4.66
N ASP A 44 6.03 12.06 -4.08
CA ASP A 44 6.30 11.63 -2.71
C ASP A 44 6.95 10.24 -2.65
N ASN A 45 7.38 9.83 -1.46
CA ASN A 45 8.01 8.53 -1.23
C ASN A 45 7.04 7.34 -1.28
N ARG A 46 5.75 7.60 -1.47
CA ARG A 46 4.71 6.59 -1.69
C ARG A 46 4.25 6.50 -3.15
N GLN A 47 5.06 7.04 -4.07
CA GLN A 47 4.82 7.00 -5.52
C GLN A 47 3.59 7.81 -5.98
N ASN A 48 3.13 8.76 -5.16
CA ASN A 48 1.99 9.62 -5.48
C ASN A 48 2.45 10.98 -6.02
N LEU A 49 1.48 11.75 -6.52
CA LEU A 49 1.66 13.14 -6.91
C LEU A 49 0.90 14.07 -5.96
N SER A 50 1.43 15.28 -5.75
CA SER A 50 0.77 16.28 -4.93
C SER A 50 0.83 17.66 -5.56
N ILE A 51 -0.22 18.43 -5.34
CA ILE A 51 -0.39 19.83 -5.74
C ILE A 51 -0.33 20.66 -4.46
N HIS A 52 0.68 21.52 -4.36
CA HIS A 52 0.90 22.38 -3.21
C HIS A 52 0.35 23.79 -3.49
N GLY A 53 0.12 24.56 -2.42
CA GLY A 53 -0.27 25.95 -2.54
C GLY A 53 -1.76 26.14 -2.91
N VAL A 54 -2.61 25.16 -2.63
CA VAL A 54 -4.05 25.25 -2.90
C VAL A 54 -4.74 26.08 -1.84
N GLU A 55 -5.44 27.14 -2.25
CA GLU A 55 -6.28 27.93 -1.33
C GLU A 55 -7.42 27.07 -0.75
N PRO A 56 -7.77 27.19 0.54
CA PRO A 56 -8.82 26.39 1.18
C PRO A 56 -10.16 26.38 0.43
N LYS A 57 -10.55 27.52 -0.17
CA LYS A 57 -11.80 27.64 -0.96
C LYS A 57 -11.81 26.80 -2.25
N ASN A 58 -10.63 26.34 -2.74
CA ASN A 58 -10.47 25.59 -3.97
C ASN A 58 -10.24 24.08 -3.75
N ILE A 59 -10.10 23.62 -2.50
CA ILE A 59 -9.80 22.20 -2.18
C ILE A 59 -10.78 21.26 -2.88
N GLU A 60 -12.08 21.47 -2.69
CA GLU A 60 -13.11 20.61 -3.29
C GLU A 60 -13.08 20.60 -4.83
N LYS A 61 -12.75 21.74 -5.45
CA LYS A 61 -12.62 21.81 -6.91
C LYS A 61 -11.43 20.98 -7.40
N VAL A 62 -10.29 21.06 -6.68
CA VAL A 62 -9.09 20.30 -7.00
C VAL A 62 -9.35 18.82 -6.79
N LYS A 63 -9.95 18.42 -5.66
CA LYS A 63 -10.30 17.01 -5.40
C LYS A 63 -11.24 16.45 -6.47
N ASN A 64 -12.28 17.17 -6.81
CA ASN A 64 -13.23 16.73 -7.84
C ASN A 64 -12.55 16.57 -9.19
N ALA A 65 -11.69 17.52 -9.61
CA ALA A 65 -10.94 17.41 -10.85
C ALA A 65 -10.00 16.20 -10.87
N ILE A 66 -9.33 15.89 -9.74
CA ILE A 66 -8.51 14.69 -9.59
C ILE A 66 -9.36 13.41 -9.65
N HIS A 67 -10.54 13.40 -9.03
CA HIS A 67 -11.48 12.27 -9.08
C HIS A 67 -12.02 12.03 -10.50
N GLU A 68 -12.28 13.07 -11.30
CA GLU A 68 -12.68 12.96 -12.71
C GLU A 68 -11.61 12.28 -13.57
N LEU A 69 -10.33 12.39 -13.19
CA LEU A 69 -9.23 11.65 -13.82
C LEU A 69 -9.11 10.19 -13.33
N GLY A 70 -9.96 9.77 -12.39
CA GLY A 70 -9.96 8.41 -11.83
C GLY A 70 -9.00 8.20 -10.66
N PHE A 71 -8.38 9.25 -10.12
CA PHE A 71 -7.48 9.15 -8.97
C PHE A 71 -8.21 9.47 -7.65
N ARG A 72 -7.77 8.82 -6.56
CA ARG A 72 -8.25 9.11 -5.21
C ARG A 72 -7.42 10.24 -4.58
N THR A 73 -8.05 11.00 -3.71
CA THR A 73 -7.42 12.08 -2.93
C THR A 73 -7.42 11.83 -1.43
N GLU A 74 -7.84 10.63 -1.01
CA GLU A 74 -7.95 10.20 0.40
C GLU A 74 -7.35 8.82 0.61
N GLY A 75 -7.16 8.46 1.89
CA GLY A 75 -6.69 7.12 2.28
C GLY A 75 -5.17 6.96 2.29
N PHE A 76 -4.41 8.06 2.42
CA PHE A 76 -2.95 8.04 2.61
C PHE A 76 -2.58 7.31 3.89
N PHE A 77 -1.47 6.56 3.84
CA PHE A 77 -0.99 5.71 4.93
C PHE A 77 -2.03 4.71 5.43
N GLY A 78 -2.98 4.36 4.56
CA GLY A 78 -3.99 3.37 4.83
C GLY A 78 -3.78 2.10 4.03
N ILE A 79 -4.58 1.06 4.31
CA ILE A 79 -4.49 -0.25 3.64
C ILE A 79 -4.69 -0.19 2.11
N ARG A 80 -5.26 0.93 1.61
CA ARG A 80 -5.47 1.19 0.18
C ARG A 80 -4.35 1.99 -0.47
N ASP A 81 -3.45 2.56 0.32
CA ASP A 81 -2.24 3.26 -0.13
C ASP A 81 -1.09 2.25 -0.22
N ILE A 82 -1.20 1.32 -1.17
CA ILE A 82 -0.22 0.25 -1.38
C ILE A 82 0.96 0.80 -2.15
N VAL A 83 2.18 0.60 -1.66
CA VAL A 83 3.42 0.91 -2.38
C VAL A 83 4.03 -0.36 -2.93
N SER A 84 4.33 -0.39 -4.23
CA SER A 84 5.01 -1.52 -4.85
C SER A 84 6.18 -1.07 -5.72
N CYS A 85 7.29 -1.79 -5.67
CA CYS A 85 8.34 -1.60 -6.67
C CYS A 85 7.87 -2.12 -8.05
N VAL A 86 8.63 -1.83 -9.11
CA VAL A 86 8.26 -2.24 -10.48
C VAL A 86 8.28 -3.75 -10.72
N GLY A 87 8.90 -4.54 -9.82
CA GLY A 87 8.94 -6.00 -9.91
C GLY A 87 9.57 -6.50 -11.21
N THR A 88 9.23 -7.74 -11.60
CA THR A 88 9.74 -8.38 -12.83
C THR A 88 9.28 -7.69 -14.12
N THR A 89 8.33 -6.76 -14.05
CA THR A 89 7.87 -6.02 -15.25
C THR A 89 8.98 -5.17 -15.87
N HIS A 90 9.82 -4.52 -15.05
CA HIS A 90 10.86 -3.62 -15.54
C HIS A 90 12.21 -3.79 -14.85
N CYS A 91 12.32 -4.59 -13.79
CA CYS A 91 13.55 -4.73 -13.03
C CYS A 91 14.22 -6.10 -13.26
N PRO A 92 15.46 -6.14 -13.83
CA PRO A 92 16.16 -7.40 -14.06
C PRO A 92 16.63 -8.12 -12.78
N LYS A 93 16.57 -7.43 -11.61
CA LYS A 93 16.94 -8.01 -10.31
C LYS A 93 15.75 -8.54 -9.53
N ALA A 94 14.54 -8.24 -9.96
CA ALA A 94 13.35 -8.75 -9.30
C ALA A 94 13.19 -10.26 -9.56
N VAL A 95 12.69 -10.96 -8.56
CA VAL A 95 12.42 -12.40 -8.61
C VAL A 95 10.93 -12.72 -8.52
N SER A 96 10.11 -11.69 -8.19
CA SER A 96 8.65 -11.81 -8.11
C SER A 96 7.96 -10.60 -8.73
N GLY A 97 6.80 -10.85 -9.36
CA GLY A 97 5.96 -9.85 -10.03
C GLY A 97 5.10 -9.09 -9.04
N THR A 98 5.43 -7.83 -8.77
CA THR A 98 4.75 -7.03 -7.74
C THR A 98 3.43 -6.42 -8.19
N ARG A 99 3.27 -6.20 -9.50
CA ARG A 99 2.11 -5.49 -10.04
C ARG A 99 0.81 -6.28 -9.95
N ASN A 100 0.85 -7.57 -10.25
CA ASN A 100 -0.31 -8.45 -10.11
C ASN A 100 -0.72 -8.61 -8.65
N LEU A 101 0.26 -8.72 -7.75
CA LEU A 101 -0.03 -8.76 -6.31
C LEU A 101 -0.65 -7.43 -5.84
N PHE A 102 -0.12 -6.29 -6.30
CA PHE A 102 -0.71 -4.98 -6.01
C PHE A 102 -2.21 -4.94 -6.40
N ASP A 103 -2.54 -5.34 -7.63
CA ASP A 103 -3.92 -5.31 -8.13
C ASP A 103 -4.85 -6.23 -7.31
N ALA A 104 -4.38 -7.43 -6.98
CA ALA A 104 -5.13 -8.37 -6.16
C ALA A 104 -5.39 -7.82 -4.75
N LEU A 105 -4.38 -7.22 -4.10
CA LEU A 105 -4.52 -6.66 -2.77
C LEU A 105 -5.36 -5.38 -2.77
N LEU A 106 -5.21 -4.51 -3.78
CA LEU A 106 -6.04 -3.32 -3.91
C LEU A 106 -7.52 -3.70 -4.05
N LYS A 107 -7.83 -4.71 -4.86
CA LYS A 107 -9.20 -5.21 -4.99
C LYS A 107 -9.79 -5.69 -3.67
N ILE A 108 -9.01 -6.40 -2.85
CA ILE A 108 -9.45 -6.86 -1.53
C ILE A 108 -9.68 -5.66 -0.62
N THR A 109 -8.71 -4.76 -0.48
CA THR A 109 -8.79 -3.63 0.43
C THR A 109 -9.89 -2.62 0.08
N GLN A 110 -10.39 -2.64 -1.16
CA GLN A 110 -11.51 -1.82 -1.62
C GLN A 110 -12.89 -2.40 -1.25
N GLU A 111 -12.97 -3.61 -0.70
CA GLU A 111 -14.25 -4.14 -0.21
C GLU A 111 -14.78 -3.25 0.93
N SER A 112 -16.06 -2.88 0.88
CA SER A 112 -16.68 -1.92 1.81
C SER A 112 -16.58 -2.31 3.28
N LYS A 113 -16.49 -3.62 3.58
CA LYS A 113 -16.30 -4.10 4.96
C LYS A 113 -15.02 -3.56 5.61
N TYR A 114 -14.00 -3.20 4.80
CA TYR A 114 -12.72 -2.67 5.30
C TYR A 114 -12.68 -1.14 5.41
N ASP A 115 -13.77 -0.42 5.14
CA ASP A 115 -13.82 1.03 5.30
C ASP A 115 -13.54 1.46 6.74
N LEU A 116 -13.95 0.65 7.72
CA LEU A 116 -13.73 0.91 9.14
C LEU A 116 -12.27 0.86 9.57
N ILE A 117 -11.45 0.08 8.87
CA ILE A 117 -10.03 -0.15 9.20
C ILE A 117 -9.07 0.46 8.18
N GLN A 118 -9.58 1.24 7.21
CA GLN A 118 -8.77 1.73 6.10
C GLN A 118 -7.56 2.58 6.51
N LYS A 119 -7.58 3.23 7.68
CA LYS A 119 -6.50 4.09 8.20
C LYS A 119 -5.62 3.40 9.26
N GLN A 120 -5.79 2.10 9.48
CA GLN A 120 -5.17 1.40 10.60
C GLN A 120 -3.93 0.59 10.22
N GLY A 121 -3.38 0.83 9.05
CA GLY A 121 -2.16 0.19 8.58
C GLY A 121 -1.94 0.42 7.09
N PHE A 122 -0.76 0.08 6.57
CA PHE A 122 -0.42 0.20 5.16
C PHE A 122 0.37 -0.99 4.64
N ILE A 123 0.37 -1.17 3.32
CA ILE A 123 0.95 -2.33 2.64
C ILE A 123 2.09 -1.90 1.74
N ASN A 124 3.24 -2.59 1.84
CA ASN A 124 4.37 -2.38 0.95
C ASN A 124 4.84 -3.70 0.32
N ILE A 125 5.11 -3.67 -1.00
CA ILE A 125 5.50 -4.85 -1.79
C ILE A 125 6.83 -4.58 -2.49
N THR A 126 7.84 -5.44 -2.25
CA THR A 126 9.10 -5.39 -3.00
C THR A 126 9.37 -6.73 -3.69
N GLY A 127 9.87 -6.71 -4.93
CA GLY A 127 10.06 -7.89 -5.75
C GLY A 127 11.38 -8.64 -5.50
N CYS A 128 12.23 -8.20 -4.57
CA CYS A 128 13.50 -8.83 -4.23
C CYS A 128 14.09 -8.24 -2.93
N PRO A 129 15.23 -8.77 -2.42
CA PRO A 129 15.87 -8.27 -1.19
C PRO A 129 16.33 -6.81 -1.21
N ASN A 130 16.39 -6.13 -2.37
CA ASN A 130 16.85 -4.73 -2.47
C ASN A 130 15.91 -3.72 -1.79
N SER A 131 14.69 -4.10 -1.39
CA SER A 131 13.79 -3.27 -0.58
C SER A 131 13.47 -1.90 -1.17
N CYS A 132 13.29 -1.80 -2.49
CA CYS A 132 12.94 -0.53 -3.15
C CYS A 132 11.58 0.03 -2.70
N SER A 133 10.68 -0.84 -2.22
CA SER A 133 9.55 -0.48 -1.39
C SER A 133 9.88 -0.90 0.04
N PRO A 134 9.70 -0.03 1.06
CA PRO A 134 10.18 -0.28 2.43
C PRO A 134 9.26 -1.27 3.18
N TYR A 135 9.26 -2.53 2.74
CA TYR A 135 8.37 -3.58 3.25
C TYR A 135 8.57 -3.91 4.74
N ARG A 136 9.78 -3.67 5.27
CA ARG A 136 10.12 -4.03 6.65
C ARG A 136 9.43 -3.18 7.71
N ILE A 137 9.11 -1.93 7.35
CA ILE A 137 8.45 -0.96 8.25
C ILE A 137 6.95 -0.83 7.96
N ALA A 138 6.42 -1.63 7.05
CA ALA A 138 4.99 -1.64 6.76
C ALA A 138 4.23 -2.48 7.79
N ASP A 139 2.97 -2.13 8.03
CA ASP A 139 2.07 -2.98 8.82
C ASP A 139 1.90 -4.36 8.18
N ILE A 140 1.85 -4.40 6.83
CA ILE A 140 1.89 -5.64 6.05
C ILE A 140 2.95 -5.46 4.96
N GLY A 141 4.03 -6.21 5.04
CA GLY A 141 5.17 -6.11 4.14
C GLY A 141 5.43 -7.39 3.38
N PHE A 142 5.73 -7.26 2.07
CA PHE A 142 6.06 -8.40 1.20
C PHE A 142 7.41 -8.22 0.54
N ARG A 143 8.26 -9.27 0.62
CA ARG A 143 9.51 -9.35 -0.08
C ARG A 143 9.52 -10.54 -1.04
N GLY A 144 9.66 -10.26 -2.33
CA GLY A 144 9.74 -11.28 -3.36
C GLY A 144 10.89 -12.25 -3.16
N MET A 145 10.60 -13.54 -3.40
CA MET A 145 11.54 -14.64 -3.35
C MET A 145 11.13 -15.77 -4.30
N ARG A 146 12.01 -16.73 -4.51
CA ARG A 146 11.66 -17.99 -5.21
C ARG A 146 11.38 -19.06 -4.16
N ILE A 147 10.28 -19.77 -4.33
CA ILE A 147 9.86 -20.87 -3.46
C ILE A 147 9.99 -22.15 -4.24
N ARG A 148 10.54 -23.19 -3.60
CA ARG A 148 10.63 -24.52 -4.21
C ARG A 148 9.31 -25.24 -3.98
N ALA A 149 8.56 -25.47 -5.05
CA ALA A 149 7.38 -26.33 -5.06
C ALA A 149 7.75 -27.71 -5.60
N GLU A 150 7.23 -28.77 -5.00
CA GLU A 150 7.65 -30.16 -5.29
C GLU A 150 7.43 -30.54 -6.76
N GLU A 151 6.30 -30.15 -7.35
CA GLU A 151 5.92 -30.52 -8.73
C GLU A 151 6.28 -29.45 -9.77
N GLU A 152 6.35 -28.17 -9.37
CA GLU A 152 6.45 -27.02 -10.29
C GLU A 152 7.87 -26.43 -10.34
N GLY A 153 8.79 -26.93 -9.51
CA GLY A 153 10.15 -26.37 -9.40
C GLY A 153 10.17 -25.05 -8.61
N ALA A 154 10.89 -24.03 -9.12
CA ALA A 154 11.00 -22.75 -8.43
C ALA A 154 9.91 -21.79 -8.92
N VAL A 155 8.92 -21.52 -8.06
CA VAL A 155 7.80 -20.60 -8.32
C VAL A 155 8.01 -19.23 -7.67
N GLU A 156 7.26 -18.24 -8.10
CA GLU A 156 7.23 -16.93 -7.45
C GLU A 156 6.53 -16.99 -6.09
N GLY A 157 7.12 -16.32 -5.10
CA GLY A 157 6.55 -16.22 -3.78
C GLY A 157 7.03 -14.99 -3.04
N TYR A 158 6.59 -14.88 -1.80
CA TYR A 158 6.91 -13.74 -0.94
C TYR A 158 7.14 -14.18 0.50
N GLU A 159 8.17 -13.61 1.13
CA GLU A 159 8.22 -13.51 2.57
C GLU A 159 7.22 -12.45 3.03
N MET A 160 6.40 -12.78 3.99
CA MET A 160 5.43 -11.85 4.59
C MET A 160 5.88 -11.45 5.98
N LEU A 161 5.95 -10.14 6.20
CA LEU A 161 6.14 -9.52 7.51
C LEU A 161 4.88 -8.76 7.92
N ILE A 162 4.58 -8.72 9.24
CA ILE A 162 3.48 -7.93 9.78
C ILE A 162 3.91 -7.12 10.99
N GLY A 163 3.24 -5.98 11.21
CA GLY A 163 3.45 -5.12 12.38
C GLY A 163 4.77 -4.36 12.37
N GLY A 164 5.26 -3.94 11.21
CA GLY A 164 6.39 -3.01 11.09
C GLY A 164 5.98 -1.57 11.38
N ASN A 165 6.95 -0.74 11.76
CA ASN A 165 6.85 0.72 11.84
C ASN A 165 8.24 1.36 11.74
N GLU A 166 8.34 2.67 11.98
CA GLU A 166 9.61 3.42 11.93
C GLU A 166 10.61 3.00 13.01
N GLU A 167 10.16 2.42 14.12
CA GLU A 167 10.99 2.03 15.26
C GLU A 167 11.45 0.57 15.19
N ALA A 168 10.67 -0.31 14.55
CA ALA A 168 10.96 -1.73 14.49
C ALA A 168 10.45 -2.41 13.21
N HIS A 169 11.23 -3.37 12.71
CA HIS A 169 10.83 -4.18 11.58
C HIS A 169 9.64 -5.09 11.92
N GLY A 170 8.81 -5.36 10.92
CA GLY A 170 7.75 -6.34 11.00
C GLY A 170 8.26 -7.74 11.36
N LYS A 171 7.42 -8.52 12.01
CA LYS A 171 7.68 -9.90 12.41
C LYS A 171 7.32 -10.85 11.26
N LYS A 172 8.17 -11.84 10.98
CA LYS A 172 7.92 -12.80 9.89
C LYS A 172 6.74 -13.71 10.21
N VAL A 173 5.76 -13.73 9.28
CA VAL A 173 4.63 -14.67 9.30
C VAL A 173 5.03 -15.98 8.66
N GLY A 174 5.58 -15.94 7.45
CA GLY A 174 5.98 -17.10 6.68
C GLY A 174 6.47 -16.73 5.28
N ASP A 175 6.75 -17.77 4.47
CA ASP A 175 7.06 -17.68 3.05
C ASP A 175 5.92 -18.36 2.29
N PHE A 176 5.30 -17.65 1.32
CA PHE A 176 4.08 -18.09 0.66
C PHE A 176 4.21 -17.99 -0.86
N LYS A 177 3.54 -18.88 -1.59
CA LYS A 177 3.39 -18.72 -3.03
C LYS A 177 2.62 -17.44 -3.33
N SER A 178 2.95 -16.79 -4.46
CA SER A 178 2.32 -15.53 -4.86
C SER A 178 0.79 -15.64 -4.96
N GLU A 179 0.28 -16.78 -5.37
CA GLU A 179 -1.15 -17.06 -5.54
C GLU A 179 -1.92 -17.15 -4.22
N ASP A 180 -1.26 -17.51 -3.11
CA ASP A 180 -1.89 -17.67 -1.79
C ASP A 180 -2.02 -16.35 -1.03
N ILE A 181 -1.14 -15.38 -1.32
CA ILE A 181 -1.06 -14.10 -0.60
C ILE A 181 -2.42 -13.36 -0.51
N PRO A 182 -3.22 -13.26 -1.59
CA PRO A 182 -4.49 -12.55 -1.51
C PRO A 182 -5.44 -13.13 -0.45
N ASN A 183 -5.50 -14.46 -0.33
CA ASN A 183 -6.35 -15.11 0.68
C ASN A 183 -5.79 -14.89 2.09
N ILE A 184 -4.49 -15.04 2.28
CA ILE A 184 -3.81 -14.81 3.57
C ILE A 184 -4.04 -13.37 4.05
N VAL A 185 -3.94 -12.38 3.15
CA VAL A 185 -4.21 -10.97 3.50
C VAL A 185 -5.67 -10.77 3.85
N ARG A 186 -6.60 -11.41 3.12
CA ARG A 186 -8.03 -11.37 3.45
C ARG A 186 -8.28 -11.90 4.86
N ASP A 187 -7.74 -13.07 5.18
CA ASP A 187 -7.90 -13.68 6.50
C ASP A 187 -7.32 -12.80 7.61
N LEU A 188 -6.16 -12.17 7.36
CA LEU A 188 -5.56 -11.23 8.32
C LEU A 188 -6.45 -9.99 8.53
N LEU A 189 -6.96 -9.39 7.45
CA LEU A 189 -7.82 -8.22 7.54
C LEU A 189 -9.17 -8.54 8.18
N ASP A 190 -9.75 -9.72 7.89
CA ASP A 190 -10.99 -10.19 8.50
C ASP A 190 -10.80 -10.47 10.01
N LEU A 191 -9.69 -11.10 10.39
CA LEU A 191 -9.33 -11.30 11.79
C LEU A 191 -9.15 -9.94 12.51
N PHE A 192 -8.42 -9.02 11.89
CA PHE A 192 -8.20 -7.69 12.44
C PHE A 192 -9.53 -6.92 12.57
N LEU A 193 -10.38 -6.96 11.56
CA LEU A 193 -11.70 -6.31 11.58
C LEU A 193 -12.58 -6.85 12.73
N ALA A 194 -12.54 -8.15 12.95
CA ALA A 194 -13.37 -8.81 13.97
C ALA A 194 -12.89 -8.57 15.42
N GLU A 195 -11.59 -8.37 15.61
CA GLU A 195 -11.00 -8.40 16.95
C GLU A 195 -10.21 -7.13 17.34
N ASN A 196 -10.13 -6.10 16.46
CA ASN A 196 -9.46 -4.86 16.80
C ASN A 196 -10.22 -4.07 17.89
N LEU A 197 -9.50 -3.25 18.65
CA LEU A 197 -10.02 -2.42 19.73
C LEU A 197 -9.80 -0.92 19.40
N ASN A 198 -10.89 -0.13 19.44
CA ASN A 198 -10.84 1.35 19.50
C ASN A 198 -9.83 2.05 18.55
N LYS A 199 -9.85 1.73 17.27
CA LYS A 199 -8.95 2.29 16.25
C LYS A 199 -7.46 1.88 16.40
N GLU A 200 -7.21 0.77 17.08
CA GLU A 200 -5.92 0.10 17.14
C GLU A 200 -5.34 -0.09 15.72
N THR A 201 -4.05 0.15 15.56
CA THR A 201 -3.34 -0.17 14.32
C THR A 201 -3.11 -1.68 14.19
N ILE A 202 -2.84 -2.16 12.98
CA ILE A 202 -2.46 -3.57 12.76
C ILE A 202 -1.26 -3.95 13.64
N ARG A 203 -0.28 -3.04 13.80
CA ARG A 203 0.85 -3.23 14.68
C ARG A 203 0.44 -3.46 16.13
N GLU A 204 -0.36 -2.53 16.69
CA GLU A 204 -0.82 -2.62 18.08
C GLU A 204 -1.64 -3.89 18.33
N PHE A 205 -2.46 -4.28 17.36
CA PHE A 205 -3.18 -5.54 17.39
C PHE A 205 -2.25 -6.76 17.49
N ILE A 206 -1.17 -6.79 16.66
CA ILE A 206 -0.20 -7.89 16.67
C ILE A 206 0.60 -7.90 17.97
N ASP A 207 0.96 -6.74 18.50
CA ASP A 207 1.67 -6.66 19.79
C ASP A 207 0.79 -7.10 20.97
N ARG A 208 -0.51 -6.80 20.93
CA ARG A 208 -1.48 -7.24 21.94
C ARG A 208 -1.82 -8.72 21.87
N LYS A 209 -2.06 -9.24 20.67
CA LYS A 209 -2.50 -10.64 20.47
C LYS A 209 -1.33 -11.63 20.44
N GLY A 210 -0.18 -11.19 20.03
CA GLY A 210 0.99 -12.03 19.77
C GLY A 210 1.01 -12.62 18.36
N LEU A 211 2.22 -12.72 17.79
CA LEU A 211 2.41 -13.25 16.43
C LEU A 211 1.88 -14.68 16.27
N ASP A 212 2.15 -15.55 17.24
CA ASP A 212 1.75 -16.97 17.19
C ASP A 212 0.23 -17.13 17.17
N TYR A 213 -0.49 -16.26 17.91
CA TYR A 213 -1.95 -16.22 17.83
C TYR A 213 -2.42 -15.85 16.43
N VAL A 214 -1.89 -14.78 15.85
CA VAL A 214 -2.26 -14.34 14.50
C VAL A 214 -1.96 -15.46 13.48
N LYS A 215 -0.75 -16.05 13.53
CA LYS A 215 -0.38 -17.18 12.66
C LYS A 215 -1.36 -18.34 12.76
N SER A 216 -1.79 -18.70 13.98
CA SER A 216 -2.74 -19.81 14.20
C SER A 216 -4.14 -19.58 13.62
N LYS A 217 -4.48 -18.33 13.29
CA LYS A 217 -5.77 -17.94 12.73
C LYS A 217 -5.75 -17.79 11.21
N LEU A 218 -4.56 -17.60 10.63
CA LEU A 218 -4.43 -17.55 9.18
C LEU A 218 -4.53 -18.98 8.62
N LEU A 219 -5.47 -19.22 7.72
CA LEU A 219 -5.73 -20.53 7.13
C LEU A 219 -4.74 -20.80 5.99
N TYR A 220 -3.51 -21.22 6.32
CA TYR A 220 -2.51 -21.60 5.31
C TYR A 220 -1.62 -22.74 5.80
N GLU A 221 -1.07 -23.51 4.87
CA GLU A 221 0.03 -24.45 5.14
C GLU A 221 1.36 -23.74 4.93
N GLU A 222 2.22 -23.70 5.97
CA GLU A 222 3.61 -23.24 5.81
C GLU A 222 4.35 -24.18 4.84
N ILE A 223 4.97 -23.61 3.81
CA ILE A 223 5.89 -24.34 2.96
C ILE A 223 7.16 -24.65 3.77
N LYS A 224 7.37 -25.92 4.07
CA LYS A 224 8.54 -26.43 4.82
C LYS A 224 9.78 -26.49 3.97
#